data_663b59912493525817c670869ed2daba
#
_entry.id   663b59912493525817c670869ed2daba
#
_cell.length_a   1.000
_cell.length_b   1.000
_cell.length_c   1.000
_cell.angle_alpha   90.00
_cell.angle_beta   90.00
_cell.angle_gamma   90.00
#
_symmetry.space_group_name_H-M   'P 1'
#
loop_
_entity.id
_entity.type
_entity.pdbx_description
1 polymer ?
#
loop_
_entity_poly.entity_id
_entity_poly.type
_entity_poly.pdbx_seq_one_letter_code
_entity_poly.pdbx_strand_id
1 'polypeptide(L)'
;MKELPKVYDPKQVESKIYDMWMRGGYFAGKADPDKKPFSIVMPPPNVTGQLHMGHALDATLQDILTRYKRMQGYAALWVPGTDHAGIATQIKIGRAHV
;
A
#
# COMPACT_ATOMS: atom_id res chain seq x y z
N MET A 1 -4.84 -14.72 27.94
CA MET A 1 -5.20 -14.18 26.61
C MET A 1 -5.94 -12.87 26.80
N LYS A 2 -5.47 -11.81 26.16
CA LYS A 2 -6.16 -10.53 26.28
C LYS A 2 -7.45 -10.56 25.45
N GLU A 3 -8.53 -10.05 26.04
CA GLU A 3 -9.76 -9.90 25.29
C GLU A 3 -9.64 -8.74 24.30
N LEU A 4 -10.16 -8.97 23.12
CA LEU A 4 -10.22 -7.89 22.13
C LEU A 4 -11.39 -6.97 22.44
N PRO A 5 -11.27 -5.66 22.20
CA PRO A 5 -12.40 -4.75 22.31
C PRO A 5 -13.55 -5.17 21.38
N LYS A 6 -14.77 -4.90 21.79
CA LYS A 6 -15.95 -5.23 20.99
C LYS A 6 -16.04 -4.44 19.70
N VAL A 7 -15.47 -3.22 19.69
CA VAL A 7 -15.50 -2.32 18.54
C VAL A 7 -14.07 -2.02 18.13
N TYR A 8 -13.79 -2.12 16.82
CA TYR A 8 -12.50 -1.75 16.27
C TYR A 8 -12.37 -0.24 16.25
N ASP A 9 -11.32 0.26 16.90
CA ASP A 9 -10.98 1.69 16.87
C ASP A 9 -9.62 1.87 16.20
N PRO A 10 -9.59 2.36 14.96
CA PRO A 10 -8.32 2.52 14.23
C PRO A 10 -7.35 3.46 14.94
N LYS A 11 -7.83 4.47 15.64
CA LYS A 11 -6.98 5.44 16.33
C LYS A 11 -6.13 4.80 17.43
N GLN A 12 -6.57 3.67 17.98
CA GLN A 12 -5.83 2.96 19.02
C GLN A 12 -4.70 2.09 18.49
N VAL A 13 -4.78 1.68 17.23
CA VAL A 13 -3.87 0.66 16.69
C VAL A 13 -3.04 1.11 15.51
N GLU A 14 -3.49 2.08 14.71
CA GLU A 14 -2.83 2.44 13.45
C GLU A 14 -1.39 2.89 13.65
N SER A 15 -1.14 3.81 14.56
CA SER A 15 0.22 4.34 14.79
C SER A 15 1.18 3.25 15.26
N LYS A 16 0.73 2.40 16.18
CA LYS A 16 1.56 1.30 16.71
C LYS A 16 1.93 0.30 15.63
N ILE A 17 0.97 -0.08 14.83
CA ILE A 17 1.18 -1.07 13.77
C ILE A 17 2.05 -0.49 12.67
N TYR A 18 1.81 0.74 12.27
CA TYR A 18 2.62 1.41 11.26
C TYR A 18 4.09 1.52 11.71
N ASP A 19 4.33 1.92 12.95
CA ASP A 19 5.67 2.00 13.50
C ASP A 19 6.36 0.63 13.51
N MET A 20 5.62 -0.41 13.85
CA MET A 20 6.13 -1.78 13.81
C MET A 20 6.53 -2.18 12.39
N TRP A 21 5.69 -1.87 11.41
CA TRP A 21 5.98 -2.18 10.01
C TRP A 21 7.24 -1.45 9.52
N MET A 22 7.36 -0.18 9.85
CA MET A 22 8.51 0.61 9.41
C MET A 22 9.80 0.15 10.06
N ARG A 23 9.77 -0.17 11.35
CA ARG A 23 10.95 -0.68 12.06
C ARG A 23 11.37 -2.05 11.54
N GLY A 24 10.42 -2.89 11.16
CA GLY A 24 10.72 -4.22 10.63
C GLY A 24 11.23 -4.23 9.21
N GLY A 25 11.09 -3.12 8.46
CA GLY A 25 11.53 -3.04 7.07
C GLY A 25 10.80 -4.00 6.14
N TYR A 26 9.55 -4.33 6.44
CA TYR A 26 8.82 -5.37 5.71
C TYR A 26 8.47 -4.97 4.28
N PHE A 27 8.47 -3.68 3.97
CA PHE A 27 8.10 -3.19 2.64
C PHE A 27 9.30 -2.95 1.74
N ALA A 28 10.52 -3.08 2.28
CA ALA A 28 11.72 -2.95 1.48
C ALA A 28 11.88 -4.17 0.56
N GLY A 29 12.14 -3.94 -0.71
CA GLY A 29 12.42 -5.01 -1.64
C GLY A 29 13.83 -5.55 -1.42
N LYS A 30 13.94 -6.84 -1.15
CA LYS A 30 15.23 -7.51 -1.00
C LYS A 30 15.26 -8.75 -1.87
N ALA A 31 16.34 -8.88 -2.64
CA ALA A 31 16.60 -10.12 -3.36
C ALA A 31 17.02 -11.18 -2.35
N ASP A 32 16.29 -12.28 -2.29
CA ASP A 32 16.56 -13.38 -1.38
C ASP A 32 16.54 -14.68 -2.19
N PRO A 33 17.68 -15.37 -2.34
CA PRO A 33 17.73 -16.60 -3.14
C PRO A 33 16.91 -17.75 -2.56
N ASP A 34 16.59 -17.68 -1.26
CA ASP A 34 15.80 -18.72 -0.60
C ASP A 34 14.30 -18.50 -0.70
N LYS A 35 13.87 -17.37 -1.27
CA LYS A 35 12.45 -17.00 -1.39
C LYS A 35 12.08 -16.78 -2.84
N LYS A 36 10.88 -17.22 -3.20
CA LYS A 36 10.33 -16.92 -4.53
C LYS A 36 9.95 -15.45 -4.60
N PRO A 37 10.30 -14.77 -5.69
CA PRO A 37 9.89 -13.37 -5.85
C PRO A 37 8.42 -13.26 -6.24
N PHE A 38 7.80 -12.19 -5.78
CA PHE A 38 6.46 -11.79 -6.19
C PHE A 38 6.41 -10.27 -6.22
N SER A 39 6.14 -9.70 -7.38
CA SER A 39 6.12 -8.24 -7.54
C SER A 39 4.88 -7.82 -8.28
N ILE A 40 4.29 -6.72 -7.83
CA ILE A 40 3.20 -6.04 -8.53
C ILE A 40 3.63 -4.59 -8.73
N VAL A 41 3.47 -4.10 -9.95
CA VAL A 41 3.61 -2.68 -10.25
C VAL A 41 2.22 -2.07 -10.28
N MET A 42 1.95 -1.14 -9.37
CA MET A 42 0.67 -0.44 -9.34
C MET A 42 0.72 0.71 -10.33
N PRO A 43 -0.17 0.72 -11.34
CA PRO A 43 -0.21 1.84 -12.27
C PRO A 43 -0.62 3.12 -11.55
N PRO A 44 -0.16 4.30 -12.02
CA PRO A 44 -0.51 5.56 -11.40
C PRO A 44 -2.00 5.85 -11.60
N PRO A 45 -2.68 6.42 -10.59
CA PRO A 45 -4.07 6.82 -10.74
C PRO A 45 -4.19 8.02 -11.67
N ASN A 46 -5.17 7.98 -12.56
CA ASN A 46 -5.51 9.16 -13.36
C ASN A 46 -6.50 10.00 -12.55
N VAL A 47 -5.97 10.94 -11.78
CA VAL A 47 -6.74 11.72 -10.83
C VAL A 47 -7.31 12.96 -11.51
N THR A 48 -8.56 12.89 -11.94
CA THR A 48 -9.29 14.03 -12.52
C THR A 48 -10.20 14.71 -11.50
N GLY A 49 -10.38 14.11 -10.33
CA GLY A 49 -11.18 14.60 -9.23
C GLY A 49 -10.72 13.99 -7.94
N GLN A 50 -11.65 13.75 -7.01
CA GLN A 50 -11.32 13.02 -5.79
C GLN A 50 -11.19 11.52 -6.10
N LEU A 51 -10.34 10.83 -5.34
CA LEU A 51 -10.27 9.39 -5.41
C LEU A 51 -11.61 8.79 -4.98
N HIS A 52 -12.05 7.74 -5.65
CA HIS A 52 -13.34 7.12 -5.42
C HIS A 52 -13.21 5.63 -5.15
N MET A 53 -14.37 4.97 -4.98
CA MET A 53 -14.41 3.54 -4.62
C MET A 53 -13.73 2.64 -5.65
N GLY A 54 -13.74 3.03 -6.92
CA GLY A 54 -13.01 2.28 -7.96
C GLY A 54 -11.51 2.24 -7.71
N HIS A 55 -10.92 3.36 -7.30
CA HIS A 55 -9.51 3.42 -6.92
C HIS A 55 -9.24 2.56 -5.70
N ALA A 56 -10.13 2.62 -4.71
CA ALA A 56 -10.00 1.82 -3.49
C ALA A 56 -10.09 0.32 -3.80
N LEU A 57 -10.99 -0.09 -4.67
CA LEU A 57 -11.15 -1.49 -5.04
C LEU A 57 -9.91 -2.04 -5.71
N ASP A 58 -9.38 -1.31 -6.69
CA ASP A 58 -8.17 -1.73 -7.41
C ASP A 58 -6.98 -1.87 -6.47
N ALA A 59 -6.73 -0.85 -5.64
CA ALA A 59 -5.63 -0.88 -4.68
C ALA A 59 -5.82 -1.98 -3.64
N THR A 60 -7.05 -2.23 -3.20
CA THR A 60 -7.34 -3.27 -2.21
C THR A 60 -7.03 -4.66 -2.74
N LEU A 61 -7.38 -4.95 -4.00
CA LEU A 61 -7.08 -6.26 -4.60
C LEU A 61 -5.58 -6.51 -4.66
N GLN A 62 -4.80 -5.50 -5.04
CA GLN A 62 -3.35 -5.59 -5.09
C GLN A 62 -2.76 -5.76 -3.70
N ASP A 63 -3.29 -5.03 -2.72
CA ASP A 63 -2.86 -5.09 -1.33
C ASP A 63 -3.08 -6.49 -0.74
N ILE A 64 -4.26 -7.06 -0.96
CA ILE A 64 -4.59 -8.41 -0.48
C ILE A 64 -3.63 -9.45 -1.07
N LEU A 65 -3.38 -9.39 -2.37
CA LEU A 65 -2.46 -10.32 -3.02
C LEU A 65 -1.04 -10.20 -2.48
N THR A 66 -0.56 -8.98 -2.31
CA THR A 66 0.79 -8.73 -1.79
C THR A 66 0.94 -9.25 -0.37
N ARG A 67 -0.03 -8.98 0.49
CA ARG A 67 -0.04 -9.47 1.87
C ARG A 67 -0.09 -10.98 1.94
N TYR A 68 -0.94 -11.59 1.12
CA TYR A 68 -1.08 -13.04 1.07
C TYR A 68 0.23 -13.71 0.67
N LYS A 69 0.88 -13.20 -0.38
CA LYS A 69 2.15 -13.75 -0.84
C LYS A 69 3.26 -13.56 0.21
N ARG A 70 3.28 -12.43 0.89
CA ARG A 70 4.26 -12.19 1.96
C ARG A 70 4.07 -13.17 3.11
N MET A 71 2.82 -13.46 3.48
CA MET A 71 2.51 -14.44 4.52
C MET A 71 2.90 -15.87 4.11
N GLN A 72 2.91 -16.16 2.81
CA GLN A 72 3.36 -17.46 2.29
C GLN A 72 4.88 -17.58 2.21
N GLY A 73 5.62 -16.54 2.58
CA GLY A 73 7.08 -16.56 2.57
C GLY A 73 7.72 -16.11 1.27
N TYR A 74 6.96 -15.52 0.35
CA TYR A 74 7.52 -14.93 -0.87
C TYR A 74 8.25 -13.64 -0.55
N ALA A 75 9.28 -13.32 -1.36
CA ALA A 75 9.88 -11.99 -1.35
C ALA A 75 8.96 -11.04 -2.11
N ALA A 76 8.00 -10.44 -1.41
CA ALA A 76 6.94 -9.66 -2.01
C ALA A 76 7.30 -8.18 -2.06
N LEU A 77 7.05 -7.55 -3.22
CA LEU A 77 7.29 -6.13 -3.44
C LEU A 77 6.13 -5.52 -4.20
N TRP A 78 5.59 -4.45 -3.68
CA TRP A 78 4.53 -3.67 -4.33
C TRP A 78 5.10 -2.30 -4.68
N VAL A 79 5.23 -2.03 -5.98
CA VAL A 79 5.90 -0.81 -6.47
C VAL A 79 4.85 0.15 -6.98
N PRO A 80 4.71 1.34 -6.37
CA PRO A 80 3.82 2.36 -6.92
C PRO A 80 4.40 2.93 -8.21
N GLY A 81 3.52 3.09 -9.20
CA GLY A 81 3.88 3.67 -10.47
C GLY A 81 3.69 5.17 -10.51
N THR A 82 4.42 5.83 -11.41
CA THR A 82 4.25 7.25 -11.70
C THR A 82 4.00 7.42 -13.18
N ASP A 83 3.19 8.43 -13.54
CA ASP A 83 2.85 8.71 -14.93
C ASP A 83 3.41 10.08 -15.29
N HIS A 84 4.34 10.12 -16.25
CA HIS A 84 4.93 11.36 -16.72
C HIS A 84 3.94 12.25 -17.48
N ALA A 85 2.85 11.70 -17.98
CA ALA A 85 1.78 12.42 -18.68
C ALA A 85 0.60 12.78 -17.77
N GLY A 86 0.77 12.74 -16.47
CA GLY A 86 -0.30 12.91 -15.49
C GLY A 86 -0.72 14.35 -15.25
N ILE A 87 -1.23 15.04 -16.27
CA ILE A 87 -1.65 16.44 -16.16
C ILE A 87 -2.67 16.65 -15.04
N ALA A 88 -3.67 15.80 -14.97
CA ALA A 88 -4.73 15.90 -13.96
C ALA A 88 -4.18 15.71 -12.54
N THR A 89 -3.29 14.75 -12.36
CA THR A 89 -2.64 14.49 -11.07
C THR A 89 -1.79 15.68 -10.64
N GLN A 90 -1.03 16.26 -11.57
CA GLN A 90 -0.20 17.43 -11.29
C GLN A 90 -1.03 18.64 -10.87
N ILE A 91 -2.18 18.84 -11.47
CA ILE A 91 -3.11 19.91 -11.06
C ILE A 91 -3.54 19.72 -9.61
N LYS A 92 -3.86 18.50 -9.21
CA LYS A 92 -4.26 18.19 -7.83
C LYS A 92 -3.11 18.43 -6.84
N ILE A 93 -1.89 18.04 -7.19
CA ILE A 93 -0.71 18.30 -6.37
C ILE A 93 -0.50 19.81 -6.24
N GLY A 94 -0.59 20.57 -7.33
CA GLY A 94 -0.46 22.00 -7.30
C GLY A 94 -1.46 22.68 -6.36
N ARG A 95 -2.72 22.22 -6.34
CA ARG A 95 -3.74 22.72 -5.43
C ARG A 95 -3.41 22.47 -3.96
N ALA A 96 -2.77 21.35 -3.67
CA ALA A 96 -2.39 21.00 -2.31
C ALA A 96 -1.28 21.88 -1.75
N HIS A 97 -0.48 22.51 -2.61
CA HIS A 97 0.64 23.37 -2.22
C HIS A 97 0.30 24.86 -2.18
N VAL A 98 -0.91 25.24 -2.55
CA VAL A 98 -1.33 26.65 -2.57
C VAL A 98 -1.99 27.12 -1.26
#